data_11975fde1b5bddbc2f1218bf1aaee847
#
_entry.id   11975fde1b5bddbc2f1218bf1aaee847
#
_cell.length_a   1.000
_cell.length_b   1.000
_cell.length_c   1.000
_cell.angle_alpha   90.00
_cell.angle_beta   90.00
_cell.angle_gamma   90.00
#
_symmetry.space_group_name_H-M   'P 1'
#
loop_
_entity.id
_entity.type
_entity.pdbx_description
1 polymer ?
#
loop_
_entity_poly.entity_id
_entity_poly.type
_entity_poly.pdbx_seq_one_letter_code
_entity_poly.pdbx_strand_id
1 'polypeptide(L)'
;MDKYLSHTGNVLPLRRSNVDTDQIIPAVYLKRVTKSGFEDGLFGAWRSDPEFVLNKPEFAGASILVAGVDFGTGSSREHAVWALQNYGFKVVLSSRFADIFRGNSQKAGLLTVVIDQPDIEAIWSAVETDPKTQVTVDLEAKTVSYGSKSIPFAIDDYTRWRLMEGLDDIGLTLKNIDSVDSFEKSRPSFKPKTLPALS
;
A
#
# COMPACT_ATOMS: atom_id res chain seq x y z
N MET A 1 -1.90 7.99 9.77
CA MET A 1 -1.39 7.93 8.38
C MET A 1 -1.70 9.24 7.64
N ASP A 2 -1.06 9.51 6.48
CA ASP A 2 -1.35 10.71 5.70
C ASP A 2 -2.75 10.61 5.05
N LYS A 3 -3.38 11.76 4.83
CA LYS A 3 -4.63 11.85 4.06
C LYS A 3 -4.35 11.54 2.59
N TYR A 4 -5.19 10.73 1.98
CA TYR A 4 -5.11 10.41 0.56
C TYR A 4 -6.34 10.95 -0.16
N LEU A 5 -6.18 11.94 -1.04
CA LEU A 5 -7.24 12.45 -1.91
C LEU A 5 -7.00 12.03 -3.36
N SER A 6 -5.86 12.37 -3.89
CA SER A 6 -5.40 11.95 -5.20
C SER A 6 -3.88 11.83 -5.21
N HIS A 7 -3.34 11.02 -6.11
CA HIS A 7 -1.91 10.88 -6.31
C HIS A 7 -1.60 10.74 -7.80
N THR A 8 -0.68 11.56 -8.28
CA THR A 8 -0.11 11.47 -9.62
C THR A 8 1.34 11.08 -9.51
N GLY A 9 1.75 10.05 -10.24
CA GLY A 9 3.12 9.57 -10.16
C GLY A 9 3.55 8.73 -11.36
N ASN A 10 4.86 8.49 -11.42
CA ASN A 10 5.45 7.55 -12.35
C ASN A 10 5.11 6.12 -11.95
N VAL A 11 5.06 5.24 -12.92
CA VAL A 11 4.61 3.85 -12.78
C VAL A 11 5.77 2.89 -12.87
N LEU A 12 5.78 1.88 -11.99
CA LEU A 12 6.58 0.67 -12.15
C LEU A 12 5.71 -0.45 -12.77
N PRO A 13 5.96 -0.87 -14.02
CA PRO A 13 5.18 -1.93 -14.68
C PRO A 13 5.68 -3.32 -14.28
N LEU A 14 5.16 -3.88 -13.20
CA LEU A 14 5.51 -5.23 -12.75
C LEU A 14 4.66 -6.28 -13.47
N ARG A 15 5.10 -6.77 -14.64
CA ARG A 15 4.42 -7.83 -15.42
C ARG A 15 4.57 -9.22 -14.78
N ARG A 16 4.20 -9.33 -13.50
CA ARG A 16 4.22 -10.59 -12.75
C ARG A 16 2.88 -10.80 -12.07
N SER A 17 2.35 -12.01 -12.20
CA SER A 17 1.13 -12.47 -11.52
C SER A 17 1.48 -13.44 -10.40
N ASN A 18 0.53 -13.70 -9.49
CA ASN A 18 0.71 -14.59 -8.34
C ASN A 18 1.92 -14.21 -7.47
N VAL A 19 2.11 -12.90 -7.28
CA VAL A 19 3.20 -12.38 -6.46
C VAL A 19 2.87 -12.56 -4.99
N ASP A 20 3.60 -13.42 -4.31
CA ASP A 20 3.41 -13.67 -2.89
C ASP A 20 4.21 -12.71 -1.99
N THR A 21 3.89 -12.72 -0.71
CA THR A 21 4.52 -11.83 0.27
C THR A 21 6.01 -12.14 0.50
N ASP A 22 6.48 -13.38 0.26
CA ASP A 22 7.91 -13.72 0.31
C ASP A 22 8.68 -13.16 -0.89
N GLN A 23 8.02 -13.06 -2.03
CA GLN A 23 8.57 -12.40 -3.22
C GLN A 23 8.59 -10.87 -3.06
N ILE A 24 7.59 -10.29 -2.39
CA ILE A 24 7.58 -8.85 -2.07
C ILE A 24 8.69 -8.52 -1.07
N ILE A 25 8.80 -9.30 0.02
CA ILE A 25 9.82 -9.11 1.06
C ILE A 25 10.30 -10.47 1.57
N PRO A 26 11.56 -10.87 1.31
CA PRO A 26 12.09 -12.14 1.78
C PRO A 26 12.09 -12.26 3.30
N ALA A 27 11.85 -13.49 3.81
CA ALA A 27 11.69 -13.77 5.23
C ALA A 27 12.87 -13.32 6.12
N VAL A 28 14.07 -13.18 5.57
CA VAL A 28 15.26 -12.71 6.30
C VAL A 28 15.05 -11.29 6.88
N TYR A 29 14.27 -10.45 6.23
CA TYR A 29 13.97 -9.08 6.65
C TYR A 29 12.96 -9.01 7.80
N LEU A 30 12.17 -10.07 8.05
CA LEU A 30 11.15 -10.11 9.11
C LEU A 30 11.73 -10.05 10.53
N LYS A 31 13.04 -10.22 10.67
CA LYS A 31 13.74 -10.10 11.97
C LYS A 31 13.93 -8.64 12.42
N ARG A 32 13.70 -7.67 11.52
CA ARG A 32 13.81 -6.25 11.86
C ARG A 32 12.66 -5.81 12.75
N VAL A 33 12.95 -5.04 13.79
CA VAL A 33 11.97 -4.60 14.81
C VAL A 33 11.34 -3.26 14.46
N THR A 34 11.89 -2.54 13.47
CA THR A 34 11.42 -1.22 13.01
C THR A 34 10.30 -1.36 11.98
N LYS A 35 9.53 -0.28 11.77
CA LYS A 35 8.57 -0.19 10.65
C LYS A 35 9.15 0.53 9.42
N SER A 36 10.40 0.89 9.44
CA SER A 36 11.12 1.62 8.39
C SER A 36 12.44 0.94 8.04
N GLY A 37 12.98 1.22 6.85
CA GLY A 37 14.22 0.63 6.35
C GLY A 37 14.00 -0.72 5.67
N PHE A 38 12.82 -0.95 5.06
CA PHE A 38 12.53 -2.18 4.31
C PHE A 38 12.65 -2.03 2.80
N GLU A 39 12.98 -0.84 2.30
CA GLU A 39 13.14 -0.53 0.87
C GLU A 39 14.23 -1.36 0.19
N ASP A 40 15.29 -1.73 0.93
CA ASP A 40 16.37 -2.59 0.44
C ASP A 40 15.94 -4.04 0.24
N GLY A 41 14.93 -4.48 0.99
CA GLY A 41 14.36 -5.83 0.91
C GLY A 41 13.26 -5.98 -0.14
N LEU A 42 12.70 -4.88 -0.63
CA LEU A 42 11.61 -4.93 -1.60
C LEU A 42 12.02 -5.69 -2.86
N PHE A 43 11.27 -6.76 -3.18
CA PHE A 43 11.57 -7.69 -4.28
C PHE A 43 13.00 -8.23 -4.25
N GLY A 44 13.59 -8.40 -3.07
CA GLY A 44 15.01 -8.70 -2.88
C GLY A 44 15.50 -9.92 -3.64
N ALA A 45 14.68 -10.96 -3.82
CA ALA A 45 15.03 -12.13 -4.62
C ALA A 45 15.18 -11.82 -6.12
N TRP A 46 14.54 -10.78 -6.62
CA TRP A 46 14.59 -10.41 -8.05
C TRP A 46 15.60 -9.30 -8.35
N ARG A 47 16.04 -8.55 -7.33
CA ARG A 47 16.99 -7.43 -7.52
C ARG A 47 18.37 -7.84 -8.01
N SER A 48 18.75 -9.12 -7.88
CA SER A 48 20.00 -9.65 -8.45
C SER A 48 19.98 -9.76 -9.97
N ASP A 49 18.80 -9.74 -10.59
CA ASP A 49 18.63 -9.74 -12.04
C ASP A 49 18.73 -8.30 -12.56
N PRO A 50 19.75 -7.95 -13.37
CA PRO A 50 19.90 -6.61 -13.94
C PRO A 50 18.69 -6.17 -14.80
N GLU A 51 18.00 -7.13 -15.42
CA GLU A 51 16.82 -6.85 -16.26
C GLU A 51 15.53 -6.68 -15.46
N PHE A 52 15.58 -6.88 -14.15
CA PHE A 52 14.41 -6.68 -13.32
C PHE A 52 13.95 -5.22 -13.37
N VAL A 53 12.66 -5.00 -13.60
CA VAL A 53 12.08 -3.67 -13.85
C VAL A 53 12.40 -2.63 -12.77
N LEU A 54 12.52 -3.03 -11.51
CA LEU A 54 12.87 -2.14 -10.40
C LEU A 54 14.32 -1.62 -10.47
N ASN A 55 15.21 -2.31 -11.21
CA ASN A 55 16.61 -1.92 -11.40
C ASN A 55 16.81 -0.96 -12.59
N LYS A 56 15.77 -0.78 -13.41
CA LYS A 56 15.86 0.04 -14.63
C LYS A 56 15.77 1.52 -14.28
N PRO A 57 16.75 2.35 -14.72
CA PRO A 57 16.79 3.78 -14.36
C PRO A 57 15.55 4.57 -14.79
N GLU A 58 14.92 4.18 -15.90
CA GLU A 58 13.73 4.84 -16.43
C GLU A 58 12.51 4.76 -15.48
N PHE A 59 12.47 3.78 -14.57
CA PHE A 59 11.42 3.62 -13.58
C PHE A 59 11.85 4.06 -12.17
N ALA A 60 13.03 4.66 -12.03
CA ALA A 60 13.49 5.15 -10.73
C ALA A 60 12.54 6.23 -10.19
N GLY A 61 12.22 6.14 -8.90
CA GLY A 61 11.30 7.08 -8.24
C GLY A 61 9.82 6.85 -8.59
N ALA A 62 9.47 5.70 -9.20
CA ALA A 62 8.08 5.33 -9.39
C ALA A 62 7.35 5.25 -8.04
N SER A 63 6.15 5.84 -7.98
CA SER A 63 5.32 5.89 -6.78
C SER A 63 3.99 5.13 -6.95
N ILE A 64 3.74 4.60 -8.14
CA ILE A 64 2.61 3.74 -8.46
C ILE A 64 3.14 2.41 -8.99
N LEU A 65 2.76 1.31 -8.35
CA LEU A 65 3.06 -0.04 -8.80
C LEU A 65 1.87 -0.60 -9.59
N VAL A 66 2.09 -1.05 -10.80
CA VAL A 66 1.07 -1.76 -11.59
C VAL A 66 1.50 -3.22 -11.73
N ALA A 67 0.81 -4.10 -11.03
CA ALA A 67 1.13 -5.52 -10.94
C ALA A 67 0.10 -6.40 -11.66
N GLY A 68 0.46 -7.63 -11.97
CA GLY A 68 -0.44 -8.64 -12.52
C GLY A 68 -1.45 -9.15 -11.49
N VAL A 69 -2.29 -10.08 -11.94
CA VAL A 69 -3.34 -10.70 -11.13
C VAL A 69 -2.77 -11.45 -9.92
N ASP A 70 -3.52 -11.49 -8.81
CA ASP A 70 -3.15 -12.18 -7.57
C ASP A 70 -1.89 -11.61 -6.89
N PHE A 71 -1.90 -10.31 -6.66
CA PHE A 71 -0.82 -9.66 -5.94
C PHE A 71 -1.01 -9.74 -4.42
N GLY A 72 0.07 -10.07 -3.70
CA GLY A 72 0.10 -10.13 -2.24
C GLY A 72 -0.44 -11.45 -1.65
N THR A 73 -0.37 -12.55 -2.41
CA THR A 73 -0.75 -13.89 -1.94
C THR A 73 0.19 -14.41 -0.83
N GLY A 74 -0.13 -15.55 -0.24
CA GLY A 74 0.69 -16.17 0.80
C GLY A 74 0.40 -15.66 2.21
N SER A 75 1.44 -15.59 3.04
CA SER A 75 1.32 -15.27 4.47
C SER A 75 0.89 -13.82 4.74
N SER A 76 0.13 -13.62 5.83
CA SER A 76 -0.23 -12.27 6.29
C SER A 76 1.01 -11.55 6.86
N ARG A 77 1.66 -10.72 6.03
CA ARG A 77 2.86 -9.97 6.43
C ARG A 77 2.68 -8.48 6.19
N GLU A 78 2.53 -7.74 7.27
CA GLU A 78 2.54 -6.27 7.19
C GLU A 78 3.86 -5.74 6.60
N HIS A 79 4.97 -6.45 6.79
CA HIS A 79 6.28 -6.10 6.24
C HIS A 79 6.26 -5.95 4.71
N ALA A 80 5.42 -6.71 4.00
CA ALA A 80 5.26 -6.55 2.55
C ALA A 80 4.68 -5.17 2.19
N VAL A 81 3.74 -4.69 2.99
CA VAL A 81 3.17 -3.35 2.85
C VAL A 81 4.20 -2.28 3.21
N TRP A 82 4.92 -2.46 4.32
CA TRP A 82 5.97 -1.52 4.73
C TRP A 82 7.09 -1.42 3.71
N ALA A 83 7.51 -2.54 3.10
CA ALA A 83 8.54 -2.54 2.06
C ALA A 83 8.13 -1.70 0.84
N LEU A 84 6.88 -1.84 0.39
CA LEU A 84 6.34 -1.03 -0.69
C LEU A 84 6.28 0.46 -0.32
N GLN A 85 5.77 0.79 0.88
CA GLN A 85 5.68 2.18 1.34
C GLN A 85 7.05 2.82 1.57
N ASN A 86 8.01 2.09 2.17
CA ASN A 86 9.35 2.60 2.42
C ASN A 86 10.11 2.83 1.11
N TYR A 87 9.86 2.03 0.08
CA TYR A 87 10.41 2.29 -1.26
C TYR A 87 9.84 3.56 -1.90
N GLY A 88 8.63 3.96 -1.53
CA GLY A 88 7.98 5.17 -2.04
C GLY A 88 6.65 4.94 -2.75
N PHE A 89 6.18 3.69 -2.85
CA PHE A 89 4.87 3.43 -3.45
C PHE A 89 3.74 3.97 -2.58
N LYS A 90 2.83 4.69 -3.21
CA LYS A 90 1.59 5.23 -2.61
C LYS A 90 0.37 4.44 -3.06
N VAL A 91 0.44 3.83 -4.24
CA VAL A 91 -0.65 3.08 -4.87
C VAL A 91 -0.13 1.80 -5.47
N VAL A 92 -0.91 0.74 -5.36
CA VAL A 92 -0.73 -0.51 -6.12
C VAL A 92 -2.01 -0.76 -6.94
N LEU A 93 -1.86 -0.94 -8.25
CA LEU A 93 -2.93 -1.35 -9.17
C LEU A 93 -2.75 -2.82 -9.52
N SER A 94 -3.82 -3.58 -9.50
CA SER A 94 -3.86 -4.99 -9.94
C SER A 94 -5.29 -5.37 -10.31
N SER A 95 -5.46 -6.41 -11.10
CA SER A 95 -6.80 -6.92 -11.40
C SER A 95 -7.38 -7.78 -10.26
N ARG A 96 -6.54 -8.27 -9.34
CA ARG A 96 -6.97 -8.97 -8.12
C ARG A 96 -5.86 -8.92 -7.06
N PHE A 97 -6.24 -8.73 -5.81
CA PHE A 97 -5.36 -8.82 -4.64
C PHE A 97 -5.76 -9.98 -3.74
N ALA A 98 -4.81 -10.50 -2.97
CA ALA A 98 -5.16 -11.32 -1.81
C ALA A 98 -5.83 -10.45 -0.74
N ASP A 99 -6.90 -10.94 -0.13
CA ASP A 99 -7.74 -10.17 0.79
C ASP A 99 -6.96 -9.65 2.00
N ILE A 100 -6.08 -10.47 2.58
CA ILE A 100 -5.27 -10.10 3.74
C ILE A 100 -4.29 -8.98 3.39
N PHE A 101 -3.60 -9.09 2.24
CA PHE A 101 -2.69 -8.05 1.77
C PHE A 101 -3.43 -6.73 1.53
N ARG A 102 -4.59 -6.79 0.87
CA ARG A 102 -5.43 -5.62 0.62
C ARG A 102 -5.87 -4.95 1.93
N GLY A 103 -6.33 -5.74 2.90
CA GLY A 103 -6.74 -5.23 4.22
C GLY A 103 -5.58 -4.58 4.98
N ASN A 104 -4.40 -5.21 5.02
CA ASN A 104 -3.21 -4.65 5.65
C ASN A 104 -2.75 -3.36 4.97
N SER A 105 -2.77 -3.32 3.62
CA SER A 105 -2.42 -2.14 2.84
C SER A 105 -3.30 -0.94 3.17
N GLN A 106 -4.62 -1.14 3.17
CA GLN A 106 -5.60 -0.09 3.48
C GLN A 106 -5.45 0.44 4.92
N LYS A 107 -5.17 -0.44 5.89
CA LYS A 107 -4.90 -0.04 7.28
C LYS A 107 -3.62 0.78 7.43
N ALA A 108 -2.61 0.47 6.63
CA ALA A 108 -1.33 1.16 6.64
C ALA A 108 -1.31 2.45 5.79
N GLY A 109 -2.36 2.71 4.99
CA GLY A 109 -2.43 3.88 4.11
C GLY A 109 -1.79 3.68 2.74
N LEU A 110 -1.54 2.42 2.31
CA LEU A 110 -1.18 2.09 0.94
C LEU A 110 -2.46 1.80 0.16
N LEU A 111 -2.77 2.65 -0.82
CA LEU A 111 -3.99 2.48 -1.62
C LEU A 111 -3.83 1.30 -2.59
N THR A 112 -4.72 0.33 -2.49
CA THR A 112 -4.85 -0.79 -3.44
C THR A 112 -6.10 -0.59 -4.29
N VAL A 113 -5.93 -0.56 -5.61
CA VAL A 113 -7.01 -0.31 -6.56
C VAL A 113 -7.14 -1.50 -7.51
N VAL A 114 -8.35 -2.01 -7.62
CA VAL A 114 -8.71 -3.08 -8.57
C VAL A 114 -9.26 -2.44 -9.82
N ILE A 115 -8.64 -2.74 -10.97
CA ILE A 115 -9.13 -2.43 -12.32
C ILE A 115 -9.01 -3.69 -13.18
N ASP A 116 -9.72 -3.73 -14.29
CA ASP A 116 -9.75 -4.92 -15.14
C ASP A 116 -8.38 -5.21 -15.77
N GLN A 117 -8.11 -6.50 -16.04
CA GLN A 117 -6.82 -6.94 -16.59
C GLN A 117 -6.45 -6.26 -17.92
N PRO A 118 -7.38 -6.03 -18.87
CA PRO A 118 -7.07 -5.28 -20.08
C PRO A 118 -6.60 -3.85 -19.82
N ASP A 119 -7.11 -3.19 -18.77
CA ASP A 119 -6.67 -1.85 -18.38
C ASP A 119 -5.27 -1.88 -17.75
N ILE A 120 -4.96 -2.89 -16.92
CA ILE A 120 -3.61 -3.14 -16.42
C ILE A 120 -2.61 -3.28 -17.59
N GLU A 121 -2.94 -4.09 -18.59
CA GLU A 121 -2.10 -4.32 -19.77
C GLU A 121 -1.93 -3.06 -20.63
N ALA A 122 -2.98 -2.26 -20.74
CA ALA A 122 -2.94 -0.99 -21.46
C ALA A 122 -2.03 0.03 -20.75
N ILE A 123 -2.06 0.10 -19.41
CA ILE A 123 -1.16 0.95 -18.62
C ILE A 123 0.28 0.47 -18.79
N TRP A 124 0.56 -0.84 -18.67
CA TRP A 124 1.90 -1.39 -18.91
C TRP A 124 2.44 -1.00 -20.27
N SER A 125 1.63 -1.18 -21.34
CA SER A 125 2.05 -0.86 -22.70
C SER A 125 2.32 0.63 -22.90
N ALA A 126 1.51 1.50 -22.29
CA ALA A 126 1.72 2.94 -22.35
C ALA A 126 3.02 3.36 -21.66
N VAL A 127 3.28 2.82 -20.45
CA VAL A 127 4.47 3.14 -19.65
C VAL A 127 5.76 2.55 -20.24
N GLU A 128 5.69 1.37 -20.86
CA GLU A 128 6.85 0.77 -21.55
C GLU A 128 7.17 1.51 -22.86
N THR A 129 6.17 2.09 -23.50
CA THR A 129 6.37 2.96 -24.69
C THR A 129 6.95 4.32 -24.31
N ASP A 130 6.44 4.92 -23.23
CA ASP A 130 6.95 6.18 -22.67
C ASP A 130 7.01 6.07 -21.14
N PRO A 131 8.19 5.79 -20.55
CA PRO A 131 8.38 5.70 -19.11
C PRO A 131 8.04 6.97 -18.32
N LYS A 132 7.88 8.11 -19.00
CA LYS A 132 7.42 9.36 -18.36
C LYS A 132 5.90 9.45 -18.25
N THR A 133 5.17 8.48 -18.79
CA THR A 133 3.71 8.42 -18.64
C THR A 133 3.34 8.41 -17.16
N GLN A 134 2.61 9.44 -16.74
CA GLN A 134 2.09 9.53 -15.39
C GLN A 134 0.69 8.94 -15.31
N VAL A 135 0.41 8.30 -14.18
CA VAL A 135 -0.92 7.84 -13.82
C VAL A 135 -1.40 8.67 -12.63
N THR A 136 -2.65 9.10 -12.69
CA THR A 136 -3.33 9.75 -11.57
C THR A 136 -4.38 8.81 -11.01
N VAL A 137 -4.35 8.60 -9.71
CA VAL A 137 -5.38 7.84 -8.98
C VAL A 137 -6.10 8.81 -8.07
N ASP A 138 -7.36 9.08 -8.38
CA ASP A 138 -8.23 9.98 -7.64
C ASP A 138 -9.22 9.18 -6.81
N LEU A 139 -9.11 9.31 -5.48
CA LEU A 139 -9.95 8.58 -4.54
C LEU A 139 -11.32 9.26 -4.36
N GLU A 140 -11.39 10.56 -4.61
CA GLU A 140 -12.64 11.31 -4.53
C GLU A 140 -13.53 11.00 -5.74
N ALA A 141 -12.96 11.09 -6.94
CA ALA A 141 -13.64 10.75 -8.19
C ALA A 141 -13.75 9.23 -8.43
N LYS A 142 -12.98 8.41 -7.69
CA LYS A 142 -12.86 6.95 -7.87
C LYS A 142 -12.41 6.59 -9.30
N THR A 143 -11.36 7.25 -9.78
CA THR A 143 -10.84 7.05 -11.14
C THR A 143 -9.33 6.85 -11.15
N VAL A 144 -8.88 6.02 -12.11
CA VAL A 144 -7.48 5.93 -12.54
C VAL A 144 -7.39 6.55 -13.92
N SER A 145 -6.53 7.54 -14.11
CA SER A 145 -6.40 8.24 -15.39
C SER A 145 -4.96 8.32 -15.86
N TYR A 146 -4.76 8.19 -17.18
CA TYR A 146 -3.48 8.38 -17.86
C TYR A 146 -3.72 8.81 -19.32
N GLY A 147 -2.94 9.76 -19.82
CA GLY A 147 -3.20 10.37 -21.11
C GLY A 147 -4.63 10.92 -21.19
N SER A 148 -5.41 10.47 -22.17
CA SER A 148 -6.83 10.82 -22.34
C SER A 148 -7.80 9.77 -21.75
N LYS A 149 -7.30 8.70 -21.16
CA LYS A 149 -8.11 7.61 -20.59
C LYS A 149 -8.46 7.86 -19.14
N SER A 150 -9.67 7.48 -18.73
CA SER A 150 -10.14 7.49 -17.35
C SER A 150 -10.91 6.20 -17.10
N ILE A 151 -10.50 5.46 -16.06
CA ILE A 151 -11.00 4.13 -15.72
C ILE A 151 -11.65 4.24 -14.33
N PRO A 152 -12.94 3.97 -14.17
CA PRO A 152 -13.57 3.95 -12.86
C PRO A 152 -13.13 2.75 -12.05
N PHE A 153 -13.05 2.88 -10.72
CA PHE A 153 -12.82 1.77 -9.82
C PHE A 153 -13.79 1.78 -8.63
N ALA A 154 -13.99 0.61 -8.04
CA ALA A 154 -14.82 0.46 -6.85
C ALA A 154 -13.97 0.39 -5.59
N ILE A 155 -14.41 1.10 -4.56
CA ILE A 155 -13.88 1.02 -3.19
C ILE A 155 -15.05 1.18 -2.23
N ASP A 156 -15.06 0.44 -1.12
CA ASP A 156 -16.08 0.60 -0.11
C ASP A 156 -15.99 1.96 0.58
N ASP A 157 -17.13 2.51 0.96
CA ASP A 157 -17.22 3.88 1.47
C ASP A 157 -16.48 4.07 2.80
N TYR A 158 -16.40 3.04 3.65
CA TYR A 158 -15.68 3.11 4.93
C TYR A 158 -14.17 3.18 4.72
N THR A 159 -13.61 2.31 3.87
CA THR A 159 -12.18 2.34 3.51
C THR A 159 -11.82 3.66 2.83
N ARG A 160 -12.66 4.12 1.90
CA ARG A 160 -12.48 5.41 1.22
C ARG A 160 -12.41 6.55 2.23
N TRP A 161 -13.39 6.65 3.13
CA TRP A 161 -13.44 7.66 4.17
C TRP A 161 -12.20 7.62 5.07
N ARG A 162 -11.76 6.43 5.52
CA ARG A 162 -10.55 6.28 6.35
C ARG A 162 -9.31 6.83 5.66
N LEU A 163 -9.11 6.48 4.39
CA LEU A 163 -7.96 6.94 3.61
C LEU A 163 -8.01 8.45 3.39
N MET A 164 -9.17 9.00 3.05
CA MET A 164 -9.34 10.44 2.84
C MET A 164 -9.11 11.25 4.12
N GLU A 165 -9.52 10.73 5.28
CA GLU A 165 -9.27 11.36 6.58
C GLU A 165 -7.91 11.05 7.19
N GLY A 166 -7.13 10.12 6.60
CA GLY A 166 -5.83 9.71 7.13
C GLY A 166 -5.92 8.93 8.44
N LEU A 167 -6.97 8.12 8.63
CA LEU A 167 -7.28 7.45 9.88
C LEU A 167 -6.81 5.99 9.88
N ASP A 168 -5.80 5.70 10.67
CA ASP A 168 -5.47 4.34 11.08
C ASP A 168 -6.33 3.88 12.28
N ASP A 169 -6.13 2.65 12.76
CA ASP A 169 -6.92 2.08 13.85
C ASP A 169 -6.74 2.87 15.16
N ILE A 170 -5.56 3.44 15.39
CA ILE A 170 -5.28 4.31 16.55
C ILE A 170 -6.01 5.64 16.39
N GLY A 171 -5.93 6.26 15.22
CA GLY A 171 -6.64 7.52 14.92
C GLY A 171 -8.16 7.40 15.05
N LEU A 172 -8.72 6.24 14.68
CA LEU A 172 -10.14 5.95 14.90
C LEU A 172 -10.50 5.90 16.39
N THR A 173 -9.67 5.24 17.20
CA THR A 173 -9.86 5.16 18.65
C THR A 173 -9.76 6.54 19.29
N LEU A 174 -8.78 7.35 18.89
CA LEU A 174 -8.55 8.69 19.41
C LEU A 174 -9.69 9.69 19.08
N LYS A 175 -10.51 9.41 18.06
CA LYS A 175 -11.74 10.22 17.85
C LYS A 175 -12.73 10.13 19.00
N ASN A 176 -12.63 9.10 19.83
CA ASN A 176 -13.48 8.89 20.99
C ASN A 176 -12.72 9.10 22.31
N ILE A 177 -11.69 9.96 22.31
CA ILE A 177 -10.80 10.14 23.47
C ILE A 177 -11.56 10.51 24.75
N ASP A 178 -12.59 11.37 24.66
CA ASP A 178 -13.40 11.78 25.81
C ASP A 178 -14.11 10.56 26.45
N SER A 179 -14.58 9.62 25.62
CA SER A 179 -15.19 8.37 26.11
C SER A 179 -14.17 7.45 26.75
N VAL A 180 -12.96 7.37 26.19
CA VAL A 180 -11.84 6.63 26.75
C VAL A 180 -11.44 7.19 28.11
N ASP A 181 -11.25 8.51 28.20
CA ASP A 181 -10.90 9.21 29.44
C ASP A 181 -11.98 9.02 30.53
N SER A 182 -13.25 9.10 30.13
CA SER A 182 -14.38 8.86 31.03
C SER A 182 -14.38 7.43 31.58
N PHE A 183 -14.13 6.46 30.72
CA PHE A 183 -14.00 5.05 31.13
C PHE A 183 -12.80 4.85 32.07
N GLU A 184 -11.65 5.41 31.76
CA GLU A 184 -10.44 5.29 32.59
C GLU A 184 -10.64 5.90 33.98
N LYS A 185 -11.31 7.05 34.08
CA LYS A 185 -11.68 7.68 35.38
C LYS A 185 -12.62 6.82 36.21
N SER A 186 -13.54 6.11 35.56
CA SER A 186 -14.50 5.22 36.24
C SER A 186 -13.96 3.83 36.54
N ARG A 187 -12.75 3.49 36.05
CA ARG A 187 -12.16 2.15 36.19
C ARG A 187 -11.85 1.83 37.66
N PRO A 188 -12.29 0.67 38.19
CA PRO A 188 -12.01 0.30 39.57
C PRO A 188 -10.51 0.26 39.89
N SER A 189 -10.13 0.78 41.07
CA SER A 189 -8.72 0.92 41.48
C SER A 189 -7.96 -0.39 41.65
N PHE A 190 -8.68 -1.51 41.83
CA PHE A 190 -8.05 -2.84 41.91
C PHE A 190 -7.63 -3.42 40.55
N LYS A 191 -8.07 -2.85 39.43
CA LYS A 191 -7.61 -3.28 38.12
C LYS A 191 -6.23 -2.71 37.83
N PRO A 192 -5.32 -3.49 37.20
CA PRO A 192 -4.00 -2.99 36.87
C PRO A 192 -4.08 -1.69 36.07
N LYS A 193 -3.37 -0.67 36.49
CA LYS A 193 -3.13 0.52 35.66
C LYS A 193 -2.18 0.10 34.55
N THR A 194 -2.54 0.37 33.31
CA THR A 194 -1.76 0.00 32.14
C THR A 194 -0.38 0.65 32.19
N LEU A 195 0.62 -0.19 32.02
CA LEU A 195 2.04 0.09 31.83
C LEU A 195 2.71 0.81 33.01
N PRO A 196 3.74 0.17 33.62
CA PRO A 196 4.67 0.93 34.43
C PRO A 196 5.29 2.02 33.56
N ALA A 197 5.42 3.23 34.10
CA ALA A 197 6.22 4.25 33.48
C ALA A 197 7.61 3.63 33.22
N LEU A 198 8.03 3.61 31.98
CA LEU A 198 9.41 3.25 31.64
C LEU A 198 10.30 4.32 32.30
N SER A 199 11.01 3.91 33.34
CA SER A 199 12.05 4.70 33.99
C SER A 199 13.27 4.80 33.11
#